data_9de973818140d8e1b0d8cce3fde026c5
#
_entry.id   9de973818140d8e1b0d8cce3fde026c5
#
_cell.length_a   1.000
_cell.length_b   1.000
_cell.length_c   1.000
_cell.angle_alpha   90.00
_cell.angle_beta   90.00
_cell.angle_gamma   90.00
#
_symmetry.space_group_name_H-M   'P 1'
#
loop_
_entity.id
_entity.type
_entity.pdbx_description
1 polymer ?
#
loop_
_entity_poly.entity_id
_entity_poly.type
_entity_poly.pdbx_seq_one_letter_code
_entity_poly.pdbx_strand_id
1 'polypeptide(L)'
;MVIGITMIKIVPDHEKAGYDALREIEGVKEIYHLFGEFDLFLILEALDRAKLDQLLEEIRIQRCVLDTWSLLVSEEGPGIHSDIGMAFSQAGELATS
;
A
#
# COMPACT_ATOMS: atom_id res chain seq x y z
N MET A 1 12.39 6.22 9.87
CA MET A 1 11.60 5.78 8.69
C MET A 1 10.32 5.13 9.10
N VAL A 2 9.27 5.40 8.36
CA VAL A 2 7.94 4.87 8.62
C VAL A 2 7.54 4.01 7.43
N ILE A 3 7.00 2.84 7.73
CA ILE A 3 6.52 1.91 6.70
C ILE A 3 5.01 1.84 6.76
N GLY A 4 4.38 1.98 5.61
CA GLY A 4 2.94 1.83 5.50
C GLY A 4 2.60 0.81 4.43
N ILE A 5 1.42 0.26 4.54
CA ILE A 5 0.86 -0.65 3.55
C ILE A 5 -0.46 -0.06 3.10
N THR A 6 -0.70 -0.08 1.80
CA THR A 6 -2.01 0.31 1.29
C THR A 6 -2.46 -0.66 0.22
N MET A 7 -3.73 -1.02 0.27
CA MET A 7 -4.36 -1.81 -0.78
C MET A 7 -5.21 -0.87 -1.62
N ILE A 8 -5.12 -1.03 -2.93
CA ILE A 8 -5.71 -0.11 -3.88
C ILE A 8 -6.73 -0.85 -4.74
N LYS A 9 -7.89 -0.23 -4.89
CA LYS A 9 -8.87 -0.68 -5.88
C LYS A 9 -8.77 0.26 -7.07
N ILE A 10 -8.60 -0.32 -8.25
CA ILE A 10 -8.37 0.44 -9.50
C ILE A 10 -9.65 0.46 -10.33
N VAL A 11 -9.85 1.55 -11.05
CA VAL A 11 -10.93 1.64 -12.03
C VAL A 11 -10.79 0.51 -13.05
N PRO A 12 -11.86 -0.26 -13.33
CA PRO A 12 -11.78 -1.36 -14.30
C PRO A 12 -11.19 -0.90 -15.63
N ASP A 13 -10.33 -1.75 -16.20
CA ASP A 13 -9.60 -1.52 -17.45
C ASP A 13 -8.48 -0.48 -17.34
N HIS A 14 -8.22 0.03 -16.14
CA HIS A 14 -7.12 0.98 -15.91
C HIS A 14 -6.01 0.38 -15.05
N GLU A 15 -5.95 -0.94 -14.93
CA GLU A 15 -5.00 -1.60 -14.03
C GLU A 15 -3.55 -1.31 -14.43
N LYS A 16 -3.25 -1.39 -15.73
CA LYS A 16 -1.89 -1.14 -16.21
C LYS A 16 -1.51 0.33 -16.04
N ALA A 17 -2.40 1.23 -16.39
CA ALA A 17 -2.15 2.66 -16.23
C ALA A 17 -1.97 3.03 -14.76
N GLY A 18 -2.79 2.43 -13.89
CA GLY A 18 -2.69 2.63 -12.45
C GLY A 18 -1.37 2.14 -11.90
N TYR A 19 -0.99 0.92 -12.28
CA TYR A 19 0.30 0.35 -11.87
C TYR A 19 1.45 1.27 -12.29
N ASP A 20 1.46 1.69 -13.55
CA ASP A 20 2.55 2.53 -14.08
C ASP A 20 2.61 3.89 -13.38
N ALA A 21 1.46 4.48 -13.10
CA ALA A 21 1.39 5.77 -12.41
C ALA A 21 1.86 5.65 -10.95
N LEU A 22 1.41 4.61 -10.25
CA LEU A 22 1.74 4.45 -8.84
C LEU A 22 3.21 4.12 -8.62
N ARG A 23 3.82 3.34 -9.50
CA ARG A 23 5.23 2.98 -9.34
C ARG A 23 6.17 4.18 -9.52
N GLU A 24 5.71 5.24 -10.16
CA GLU A 24 6.51 6.45 -10.34
C GLU A 24 6.49 7.36 -9.12
N ILE A 25 5.59 7.12 -8.18
CA ILE A 25 5.48 7.95 -6.98
C ILE A 25 6.63 7.63 -6.03
N GLU A 26 7.38 8.66 -5.64
CA GLU A 26 8.47 8.49 -4.69
C GLU A 26 7.90 8.02 -3.35
N GLY A 27 8.51 7.02 -2.77
CA GLY A 27 8.04 6.41 -1.52
C GLY A 27 7.29 5.11 -1.73
N VAL A 28 6.86 4.81 -2.94
CA VAL A 28 6.29 3.50 -3.27
C VAL A 28 7.46 2.56 -3.51
N LYS A 29 7.65 1.62 -2.62
CA LYS A 29 8.81 0.71 -2.67
C LYS A 29 8.52 -0.58 -3.40
N GLU A 30 7.36 -1.15 -3.19
CA GLU A 30 6.98 -2.41 -3.84
C GLU A 30 5.51 -2.37 -4.18
N ILE A 31 5.14 -3.02 -5.28
CA ILE A 31 3.77 -3.16 -5.73
C ILE A 31 3.53 -4.61 -6.09
N TYR A 32 2.47 -5.18 -5.55
CA TYR A 32 2.05 -6.54 -5.85
C TYR A 32 0.63 -6.53 -6.38
N HIS A 33 0.33 -7.43 -7.32
CA HIS A 33 -1.01 -7.62 -7.81
C HIS A 33 -1.79 -8.52 -6.87
N LEU A 34 -3.05 -8.18 -6.64
CA LEU A 34 -3.95 -8.95 -5.80
C LEU A 34 -5.11 -9.48 -6.62
N PHE A 35 -5.68 -10.58 -6.13
CA PHE A 35 -6.93 -11.12 -6.67
C PHE A 35 -8.01 -10.94 -5.62
N GLY A 36 -9.17 -10.46 -6.02
CA GLY A 36 -10.28 -10.24 -5.12
C GLY A 36 -10.77 -8.80 -5.16
N GLU A 37 -11.14 -8.30 -4.01
CA GLU A 37 -11.74 -6.98 -3.90
C GLU A 37 -10.79 -5.85 -4.24
N PHE A 38 -9.52 -5.97 -3.87
CA PHE A 38 -8.49 -4.98 -4.18
C PHE A 38 -7.59 -5.50 -5.29
N ASP A 39 -7.03 -4.58 -6.05
CA ASP A 39 -6.23 -4.89 -7.24
C ASP A 39 -4.74 -4.84 -6.99
N LEU A 40 -4.28 -3.94 -6.12
CA LEU A 40 -2.85 -3.75 -5.86
C LEU A 40 -2.59 -3.65 -4.36
N PHE A 41 -1.40 -4.10 -3.98
CA PHE A 41 -0.88 -4.00 -2.63
C PHE A 41 0.45 -3.24 -2.72
N LEU A 42 0.55 -2.13 -2.01
CA LEU A 42 1.73 -1.28 -2.04
C LEU A 42 2.42 -1.26 -0.69
N ILE A 43 3.74 -1.36 -0.74
CA ILE A 43 4.57 -1.11 0.44
C ILE A 43 5.19 0.27 0.27
N LEU A 44 4.97 1.12 1.25
CA LEU A 44 5.37 2.52 1.24
C LEU A 44 6.42 2.78 2.31
N GLU A 45 7.30 3.72 2.01
CA GLU A 45 8.30 4.15 2.97
C GLU A 45 8.37 5.68 2.94
N ALA A 46 8.34 6.28 4.11
CA ALA A 46 8.41 7.73 4.26
C ALA A 46 9.32 8.09 5.42
N LEU A 47 9.80 9.32 5.42
CA LEU A 47 10.73 9.81 6.43
C LEU A 47 10.07 9.85 7.81
N ASP A 48 8.81 10.27 7.87
CA ASP A 48 8.04 10.34 9.10
C ASP A 48 6.56 10.16 8.81
N ARG A 49 5.75 10.19 9.86
CA ARG A 49 4.31 9.99 9.75
C ARG A 49 3.64 11.04 8.88
N ALA A 50 4.06 12.30 9.00
CA ALA A 50 3.48 13.37 8.20
C ALA A 50 3.75 13.16 6.72
N LYS A 51 4.95 12.72 6.38
CA LYS A 51 5.30 12.40 4.99
C LYS A 51 4.53 11.20 4.47
N LEU A 52 4.31 10.20 5.34
CA LEU A 52 3.51 9.05 4.95
C LEU A 52 2.07 9.47 4.64
N ASP A 53 1.50 10.34 5.45
CA ASP A 53 0.13 10.83 5.22
C ASP A 53 0.04 11.60 3.90
N GLN A 54 1.06 12.39 3.57
CA GLN A 54 1.14 13.09 2.29
C GLN A 54 1.20 12.10 1.12
N LEU A 55 2.01 11.06 1.28
CA LEU A 55 2.15 10.02 0.26
C LEU A 55 0.83 9.28 0.04
N LEU A 56 0.14 8.93 1.10
CA LEU A 56 -1.17 8.28 1.00
C LEU A 56 -2.18 9.17 0.30
N GLU A 57 -2.15 10.48 0.57
CA GLU A 57 -3.04 11.42 -0.11
C GLU A 57 -2.72 11.51 -1.60
N GLU A 58 -1.43 11.55 -1.95
CA GLU A 58 -1.00 11.59 -3.34
C GLU A 58 -1.49 10.35 -4.10
N ILE A 59 -1.43 9.20 -3.46
CA ILE A 59 -1.94 7.95 -4.04
C ILE A 59 -3.46 8.02 -4.22
N ARG A 60 -4.15 8.48 -3.20
CA ARG A 60 -5.61 8.49 -3.18
C ARG A 60 -6.21 9.41 -4.25
N ILE A 61 -5.54 10.48 -4.60
CA ILE A 61 -6.04 11.42 -5.60
C ILE A 61 -5.79 11.02 -7.05
N GLN A 62 -5.09 9.91 -7.28
CA GLN A 62 -4.87 9.43 -8.64
C GLN A 62 -6.20 9.04 -9.28
N ARG A 63 -6.39 9.42 -10.55
CA ARG A 63 -7.66 9.19 -11.24
C ARG A 63 -8.05 7.73 -11.34
N CYS A 64 -7.07 6.86 -11.43
CA CYS A 64 -7.30 5.42 -11.56
C CYS A 64 -7.64 4.74 -10.24
N VAL A 65 -7.51 5.43 -9.11
CA VAL A 65 -7.75 4.85 -7.79
C VAL A 65 -9.18 5.10 -7.36
N LEU A 66 -9.94 4.01 -7.16
CA LEU A 66 -11.32 4.07 -6.67
C LEU A 66 -11.40 4.11 -5.17
N ASP A 67 -10.57 3.32 -4.50
CA ASP A 67 -10.62 3.17 -3.06
C ASP A 67 -9.27 2.71 -2.55
N THR A 68 -8.97 3.05 -1.30
CA THR A 68 -7.74 2.65 -0.64
C THR A 68 -8.05 2.16 0.76
N TRP A 69 -7.26 1.19 1.21
CA TRP A 69 -7.27 0.72 2.59
C TRP A 69 -5.83 0.72 3.07
N SER A 70 -5.52 1.49 4.11
CA SER A 70 -4.15 1.74 4.51
C SER A 70 -3.89 1.37 5.96
N LEU A 71 -2.65 0.98 6.24
CA LEU A 71 -2.21 0.55 7.56
C LEU A 71 -0.78 1.01 7.81
N LEU A 72 -0.54 1.57 8.99
CA LEU A 72 0.80 1.87 9.45
C LEU A 72 1.39 0.61 10.07
N VAL A 73 2.53 0.16 9.56
CA VAL A 73 3.12 -1.10 10.04
C VAL A 73 4.16 -0.87 11.12
N SER A 74 5.11 0.03 10.89
CA SER A 74 6.21 0.24 11.81
C SER A 74 6.82 1.62 11.65
N GLU A 75 7.29 2.17 12.76
CA GLU A 75 8.03 3.42 12.77
C GLU A 75 9.54 3.19 12.88
N GLU A 76 9.96 1.93 13.08
CA GLU A 76 11.35 1.56 13.29
C GLU A 76 11.88 0.75 12.11
N GLY A 77 13.17 0.96 11.76
CA GLY A 77 13.79 0.28 10.64
C GLY A 77 14.06 -1.20 10.87
N PRO A 78 14.79 -1.59 11.92
CA PRO A 78 15.10 -3.00 12.17
C PRO A 78 13.83 -3.82 12.40
N GLY A 79 13.75 -4.99 11.78
CA GLY A 79 12.63 -5.89 11.99
C GLY A 79 11.40 -5.63 11.13
N ILE A 80 11.48 -4.68 10.20
CA ILE A 80 10.36 -4.34 9.34
C ILE A 80 9.79 -5.54 8.60
N HIS A 81 10.66 -6.38 8.08
CA HIS A 81 10.22 -7.55 7.32
C HIS A 81 9.43 -8.54 8.18
N SER A 82 9.82 -8.69 9.43
CA SER A 82 9.07 -9.53 10.35
C SER A 82 7.71 -8.94 10.64
N ASP A 83 7.65 -7.62 10.85
CA ASP A 83 6.40 -6.93 11.12
C ASP A 83 5.42 -7.06 9.96
N ILE A 84 5.93 -6.90 8.74
CA ILE A 84 5.11 -7.05 7.55
C ILE A 84 4.58 -8.48 7.43
N GLY A 85 5.44 -9.47 7.69
CA GLY A 85 5.05 -10.87 7.66
C GLY A 85 3.94 -11.16 8.66
N MET A 86 4.06 -10.64 9.86
CA MET A 86 3.02 -10.80 10.88
C MET A 86 1.71 -10.14 10.48
N ALA A 87 1.78 -8.96 9.89
CA ALA A 87 0.58 -8.25 9.42
C ALA A 87 -0.15 -9.05 8.36
N PHE A 88 0.58 -9.65 7.44
CA PHE A 88 0.01 -10.53 6.42
C PHE A 88 -0.68 -11.74 7.02
N SER A 89 -0.02 -12.39 7.97
CA SER A 89 -0.58 -13.57 8.62
C SER A 89 -1.88 -13.23 9.33
N GLN A 90 -1.90 -12.14 10.07
CA GLN A 90 -3.09 -11.70 10.78
C GLN A 90 -4.22 -11.33 9.83
N ALA A 91 -3.90 -10.63 8.74
CA ALA A 91 -4.90 -10.27 7.74
C ALA A 91 -5.48 -11.51 7.08
N GLY A 92 -4.65 -12.51 6.79
CA GLY A 92 -5.10 -13.76 6.23
C GLY A 92 -6.05 -14.52 7.15
N GLU A 93 -5.71 -14.57 8.44
CA GLU A 93 -6.56 -15.22 9.44
C GLU A 93 -7.90 -14.52 9.58
N LEU A 94 -7.90 -13.20 9.61
CA LEU A 94 -9.13 -12.42 9.71
C LEU A 94 -9.99 -12.59 8.46
N ALA A 95 -9.37 -12.69 7.30
CA ALA A 95 -10.10 -12.86 6.06
C ALA A 95 -10.77 -14.23 5.96
N THR A 96 -10.21 -15.25 6.60
CA THR A 96 -10.76 -16.60 6.57
C THR A 96 -11.77 -16.88 7.68
N SER A 97 -11.81 -16.03 8.66
CA SER A 97 -12.75 -16.21 9.78
C SER A 97 -14.04 -15.45 9.53
#